data_de14ac6798641014e0bdf3ac4773dd0a
#
_entry.id   de14ac6798641014e0bdf3ac4773dd0a
#
_cell.length_a   1.000
_cell.length_b   1.000
_cell.length_c   1.000
_cell.angle_alpha   90.00
_cell.angle_beta   90.00
_cell.angle_gamma   90.00
#
_symmetry.space_group_name_H-M   'P 1'
#
loop_
_entity.id
_entity.type
_entity.pdbx_description
1 polymer ?
#
loop_
_entity_poly.entity_id
_entity_poly.type
_entity_poly.pdbx_seq_one_letter_code
_entity_poly.pdbx_strand_id
1 'polypeptide(L)'
;MSDNKPADQNRQMTPEEAADFAEQVFNKAREGDAAMLAALLSKGLPPNLRNHKGDTLLMLASYHGHVEAVKVLLEHKADPEIRNDNGQSPIQGAAFKGDLAMVQALVEGGAQVEGASFDGRTALMMAAMFNRAAIIDFLISKGADPKAKDASGTTALDAARTMGAVDTTAQLEKLLG
;
A
#
# COMPACT_ATOMS: atom_id res chain seq x y z
N MET A 1 54.66 14.17 1.39
CA MET A 1 54.25 12.78 1.18
C MET A 1 52.81 12.65 1.73
N SER A 2 51.87 12.66 0.83
CA SER A 2 50.45 12.59 1.19
C SER A 2 50.08 11.12 1.28
N ASP A 3 49.84 10.65 2.50
CA ASP A 3 49.29 9.32 2.74
C ASP A 3 47.82 9.29 2.29
N ASN A 4 47.64 8.98 1.01
CA ASN A 4 46.34 8.64 0.47
C ASN A 4 46.03 7.20 0.82
N LYS A 5 45.50 6.99 2.04
CA LYS A 5 45.00 5.69 2.48
C LYS A 5 43.78 5.35 1.65
N PRO A 6 43.74 4.24 0.89
CA PRO A 6 42.55 3.87 0.15
C PRO A 6 41.39 3.70 1.14
N ALA A 7 40.25 4.34 0.82
CA ALA A 7 39.02 4.17 1.58
C ALA A 7 38.71 2.66 1.67
N ASP A 8 38.54 2.18 2.89
CA ASP A 8 38.26 0.78 3.21
C ASP A 8 36.89 0.42 2.61
N GLN A 9 36.90 -0.15 1.41
CA GLN A 9 35.69 -0.52 0.65
C GLN A 9 34.90 -1.66 1.31
N ASN A 10 35.32 -2.14 2.47
CA ASN A 10 34.74 -3.27 3.18
C ASN A 10 34.27 -2.93 4.60
N ARG A 11 34.10 -1.64 4.91
CA ARG A 11 33.59 -1.24 6.22
C ARG A 11 32.10 -1.55 6.32
N GLN A 12 31.75 -2.44 7.24
CA GLN A 12 30.34 -2.65 7.60
C GLN A 12 29.78 -1.37 8.27
N MET A 13 28.56 -0.99 7.89
CA MET A 13 27.87 0.13 8.54
C MET A 13 27.69 -0.17 10.02
N THR A 14 27.81 0.87 10.85
CA THR A 14 27.37 0.78 12.24
C THR A 14 25.85 0.67 12.30
N PRO A 15 25.27 0.18 13.42
CA PRO A 15 23.82 0.15 13.59
C PRO A 15 23.15 1.53 13.41
N GLU A 16 23.81 2.61 13.84
CA GLU A 16 23.33 3.98 13.69
C GLU A 16 23.34 4.41 12.21
N GLU A 17 24.45 4.20 11.50
CA GLU A 17 24.56 4.47 10.06
C GLU A 17 23.51 3.68 9.25
N ALA A 18 23.24 2.43 9.64
CA ALA A 18 22.22 1.60 8.98
C ALA A 18 20.80 2.14 9.24
N ALA A 19 20.52 2.62 10.45
CA ALA A 19 19.24 3.23 10.79
C ALA A 19 19.02 4.54 10.04
N ASP A 20 20.03 5.39 9.95
CA ASP A 20 19.97 6.65 9.20
C ASP A 20 19.77 6.39 7.69
N PHE A 21 20.48 5.41 7.15
CA PHE A 21 20.29 5.00 5.76
C PHE A 21 18.87 4.48 5.51
N ALA A 22 18.36 3.64 6.39
CA ALA A 22 16.98 3.13 6.26
C ALA A 22 15.95 4.27 6.27
N GLU A 23 16.09 5.26 7.17
CA GLU A 23 15.18 6.41 7.21
C GLU A 23 15.26 7.25 5.93
N GLN A 24 16.45 7.43 5.36
CA GLN A 24 16.60 8.10 4.05
C GLN A 24 15.85 7.33 2.96
N VAL A 25 15.91 5.99 2.95
CA VAL A 25 15.19 5.15 1.99
C VAL A 25 13.68 5.29 2.17
N PHE A 26 13.17 5.31 3.40
CA PHE A 26 11.75 5.54 3.67
C PHE A 26 11.31 6.93 3.20
N ASN A 27 12.16 7.95 3.36
CA ASN A 27 11.88 9.29 2.84
C ASN A 27 11.80 9.29 1.30
N LYS A 28 12.64 8.54 0.61
CA LYS A 28 12.55 8.38 -0.86
C LYS A 28 11.22 7.75 -1.30
N ALA A 29 10.70 6.81 -0.53
CA ALA A 29 9.37 6.25 -0.79
C ALA A 29 8.25 7.29 -0.55
N ARG A 30 8.33 8.09 0.52
CA ARG A 30 7.37 9.17 0.81
C ARG A 30 7.39 10.29 -0.24
N GLU A 31 8.56 10.58 -0.81
CA GLU A 31 8.77 11.57 -1.86
C GLU A 31 8.42 11.05 -3.26
N GLY A 32 8.32 9.74 -3.43
CA GLY A 32 8.07 9.11 -4.72
C GLY A 32 9.27 9.11 -5.66
N ASP A 33 10.49 9.10 -5.14
CA ASP A 33 11.73 9.06 -5.91
C ASP A 33 11.94 7.68 -6.55
N ALA A 34 11.17 7.39 -7.59
CA ALA A 34 11.16 6.10 -8.28
C ALA A 34 12.55 5.73 -8.83
N ALA A 35 13.30 6.70 -9.35
CA ALA A 35 14.62 6.46 -9.92
C ALA A 35 15.62 6.02 -8.83
N MET A 36 15.63 6.69 -7.68
CA MET A 36 16.50 6.32 -6.55
C MET A 36 16.11 4.97 -5.97
N LEU A 37 14.80 4.70 -5.80
CA LEU A 37 14.32 3.40 -5.34
C LEU A 37 14.74 2.28 -6.30
N ALA A 38 14.58 2.46 -7.62
CA ALA A 38 15.03 1.48 -8.61
C ALA A 38 16.53 1.20 -8.50
N ALA A 39 17.35 2.25 -8.37
CA ALA A 39 18.79 2.11 -8.23
C ALA A 39 19.20 1.34 -6.96
N LEU A 40 18.57 1.64 -5.83
CA LEU A 40 18.84 0.97 -4.56
C LEU A 40 18.40 -0.50 -4.58
N LEU A 41 17.20 -0.78 -5.11
CA LEU A 41 16.66 -2.13 -5.23
C LEU A 41 17.52 -2.99 -6.16
N SER A 42 18.00 -2.43 -7.28
CA SER A 42 18.91 -3.11 -8.20
C SER A 42 20.27 -3.44 -7.58
N LYS A 43 20.67 -2.69 -6.54
CA LYS A 43 21.90 -2.95 -5.76
C LYS A 43 21.67 -3.88 -4.57
N GLY A 44 20.49 -4.46 -4.43
CA GLY A 44 20.19 -5.45 -3.40
C GLY A 44 19.49 -4.89 -2.15
N LEU A 45 18.94 -3.66 -2.21
CA LEU A 45 18.08 -3.20 -1.12
C LEU A 45 16.88 -4.16 -0.98
N PRO A 46 16.59 -4.68 0.23
CA PRO A 46 15.41 -5.50 0.44
C PRO A 46 14.11 -4.71 0.16
N PRO A 47 13.23 -5.19 -0.75
CA PRO A 47 12.03 -4.44 -1.14
C PRO A 47 10.98 -4.33 -0.03
N ASN A 48 11.03 -5.23 0.95
CA ASN A 48 10.06 -5.33 2.03
C ASN A 48 10.57 -4.77 3.37
N LEU A 49 11.48 -3.81 3.34
CA LEU A 49 11.91 -3.08 4.53
C LEU A 49 10.69 -2.46 5.23
N ARG A 50 10.70 -2.51 6.56
CA ARG A 50 9.64 -1.95 7.41
C ARG A 50 10.21 -0.90 8.35
N ASN A 51 9.48 0.20 8.52
CA ASN A 51 9.82 1.21 9.52
C ASN A 51 9.32 0.79 10.93
N HIS A 52 9.49 1.67 11.91
CA HIS A 52 9.06 1.43 13.30
C HIS A 52 7.54 1.29 13.50
N LYS A 53 6.73 1.63 12.49
CA LYS A 53 5.25 1.46 12.47
C LYS A 53 4.83 0.23 11.67
N GLY A 54 5.80 -0.54 11.19
CA GLY A 54 5.56 -1.67 10.32
C GLY A 54 5.22 -1.30 8.88
N ASP A 55 5.28 -0.01 8.48
CA ASP A 55 5.02 0.40 7.11
C ASP A 55 6.17 -0.02 6.20
N THR A 56 5.83 -0.58 5.05
CA THR A 56 6.78 -0.90 3.99
C THR A 56 7.03 0.29 3.07
N LEU A 57 8.08 0.23 2.25
CA LEU A 57 8.33 1.22 1.19
C LEU A 57 7.12 1.35 0.26
N LEU A 58 6.52 0.21 -0.11
CA LEU A 58 5.32 0.16 -0.95
C LEU A 58 4.15 0.89 -0.30
N MET A 59 3.92 0.68 0.99
CA MET A 59 2.86 1.35 1.73
C MET A 59 3.05 2.85 1.78
N LEU A 60 4.27 3.32 2.06
CA LEU A 60 4.59 4.74 2.10
C LEU A 60 4.40 5.40 0.73
N ALA A 61 4.93 4.79 -0.34
CA ALA A 61 4.77 5.30 -1.70
C ALA A 61 3.29 5.35 -2.12
N SER A 62 2.52 4.29 -1.82
CA SER A 62 1.09 4.22 -2.17
C SER A 62 0.25 5.22 -1.38
N TYR A 63 0.50 5.38 -0.08
CA TYR A 63 -0.22 6.33 0.77
C TYR A 63 -0.01 7.78 0.33
N HIS A 64 1.18 8.10 -0.18
CA HIS A 64 1.51 9.43 -0.71
C HIS A 64 1.16 9.63 -2.19
N GLY A 65 0.53 8.64 -2.84
CA GLY A 65 0.01 8.77 -4.21
C GLY A 65 1.06 8.62 -5.32
N HIS A 66 2.20 8.02 -5.04
CA HIS A 66 3.32 7.91 -5.98
C HIS A 66 3.24 6.62 -6.81
N VAL A 67 2.39 6.60 -7.84
CA VAL A 67 2.12 5.42 -8.68
C VAL A 67 3.39 4.87 -9.33
N GLU A 68 4.27 5.71 -9.85
CA GLU A 68 5.51 5.23 -10.50
C GLU A 68 6.48 4.57 -9.51
N ALA A 69 6.61 5.11 -8.29
CA ALA A 69 7.39 4.47 -7.23
C ALA A 69 6.79 3.12 -6.83
N VAL A 70 5.46 3.03 -6.74
CA VAL A 70 4.74 1.77 -6.47
C VAL A 70 5.02 0.73 -7.55
N LYS A 71 4.94 1.10 -8.83
CA LYS A 71 5.26 0.19 -9.94
C LYS A 71 6.69 -0.34 -9.85
N VAL A 72 7.66 0.54 -9.62
CA VAL A 72 9.07 0.15 -9.43
C VAL A 72 9.23 -0.83 -8.27
N LEU A 73 8.61 -0.56 -7.14
CA LEU A 73 8.67 -1.47 -5.99
C LEU A 73 8.08 -2.84 -6.30
N LEU A 74 6.92 -2.88 -6.96
CA LEU A 74 6.25 -4.14 -7.35
C LEU A 74 7.08 -4.94 -8.38
N GLU A 75 7.68 -4.27 -9.36
CA GLU A 75 8.61 -4.88 -10.32
C GLU A 75 9.82 -5.53 -9.62
N HIS A 76 10.29 -4.93 -8.53
CA HIS A 76 11.36 -5.46 -7.69
C HIS A 76 10.88 -6.38 -6.56
N LYS A 77 9.67 -6.95 -6.71
CA LYS A 77 9.10 -7.97 -5.82
C LYS A 77 8.75 -7.47 -4.42
N ALA A 78 8.41 -6.20 -4.26
CA ALA A 78 7.74 -5.75 -3.05
C ALA A 78 6.41 -6.51 -2.90
N ASP A 79 6.16 -6.99 -1.68
CA ASP A 79 4.94 -7.74 -1.36
C ASP A 79 3.81 -6.79 -0.99
N PRO A 80 2.73 -6.70 -1.80
CA PRO A 80 1.61 -5.80 -1.53
C PRO A 80 0.70 -6.27 -0.39
N GLU A 81 0.91 -7.48 0.14
CA GLU A 81 0.08 -8.04 1.22
C GLU A 81 0.64 -7.79 2.62
N ILE A 82 1.85 -7.23 2.73
CA ILE A 82 2.41 -6.90 4.04
C ILE A 82 1.56 -5.81 4.70
N ARG A 83 1.08 -6.11 5.90
CA ARG A 83 0.32 -5.18 6.73
C ARG A 83 1.24 -4.46 7.71
N ASN A 84 0.93 -3.21 8.01
CA ASN A 84 1.61 -2.49 9.09
C ASN A 84 1.12 -2.95 10.48
N ASP A 85 1.62 -2.32 11.53
CA ASP A 85 1.27 -2.69 12.91
C ASP A 85 -0.21 -2.42 13.26
N ASN A 86 -0.89 -1.60 12.46
CA ASN A 86 -2.34 -1.38 12.54
C ASN A 86 -3.15 -2.41 11.72
N GLY A 87 -2.49 -3.37 11.07
CA GLY A 87 -3.14 -4.38 10.24
C GLY A 87 -3.60 -3.88 8.87
N GLN A 88 -3.13 -2.73 8.42
CA GLN A 88 -3.51 -2.13 7.15
C GLN A 88 -2.56 -2.57 6.03
N SER A 89 -3.11 -2.82 4.84
CA SER A 89 -2.35 -3.08 3.61
C SER A 89 -2.37 -1.87 2.67
N PRO A 90 -1.47 -1.79 1.68
CA PRO A 90 -1.44 -0.70 0.71
C PRO A 90 -2.76 -0.44 -0.01
N ILE A 91 -3.46 -1.49 -0.47
CA ILE A 91 -4.72 -1.35 -1.21
C ILE A 91 -5.85 -0.74 -0.37
N GLN A 92 -5.89 -1.05 0.93
CA GLN A 92 -6.88 -0.46 1.84
C GLN A 92 -6.65 1.04 2.04
N GLY A 93 -5.38 1.45 2.17
CA GLY A 93 -5.02 2.87 2.25
C GLY A 93 -5.38 3.64 0.97
N ALA A 94 -5.14 3.05 -0.20
CA ALA A 94 -5.51 3.64 -1.49
C ALA A 94 -7.03 3.77 -1.66
N ALA A 95 -7.79 2.74 -1.25
CA ALA A 95 -9.26 2.78 -1.27
C ALA A 95 -9.83 3.83 -0.30
N PHE A 96 -9.28 3.93 0.90
CA PHE A 96 -9.62 4.97 1.86
C PHE A 96 -9.41 6.38 1.27
N LYS A 97 -8.26 6.63 0.66
CA LYS A 97 -7.95 7.92 0.04
C LYS A 97 -8.79 8.22 -1.21
N GLY A 98 -9.35 7.22 -1.84
CA GLY A 98 -10.08 7.37 -3.09
C GLY A 98 -9.18 7.48 -4.31
N ASP A 99 -7.97 6.96 -4.24
CA ASP A 99 -6.99 6.96 -5.32
C ASP A 99 -7.19 5.72 -6.22
N LEU A 100 -8.08 5.86 -7.22
CA LEU A 100 -8.39 4.78 -8.16
C LEU A 100 -7.15 4.32 -8.94
N ALA A 101 -6.31 5.24 -9.41
CA ALA A 101 -5.11 4.88 -10.17
C ALA A 101 -4.14 4.04 -9.31
N MET A 102 -4.04 4.36 -8.04
CA MET A 102 -3.23 3.59 -7.09
C MET A 102 -3.82 2.20 -6.83
N VAL A 103 -5.14 2.09 -6.62
CA VAL A 103 -5.82 0.79 -6.47
C VAL A 103 -5.59 -0.07 -7.71
N GLN A 104 -5.71 0.50 -8.90
CA GLN A 104 -5.43 -0.19 -10.16
C GLN A 104 -3.98 -0.70 -10.23
N ALA A 105 -3.01 0.17 -9.96
CA ALA A 105 -1.59 -0.19 -9.98
C ALA A 105 -1.25 -1.33 -9.01
N LEU A 106 -1.82 -1.29 -7.80
CA LEU A 106 -1.62 -2.34 -6.79
C LEU A 106 -2.22 -3.68 -7.23
N VAL A 107 -3.45 -3.69 -7.75
CA VAL A 107 -4.11 -4.92 -8.23
C VAL A 107 -3.37 -5.51 -9.45
N GLU A 108 -2.97 -4.66 -10.41
CA GLU A 108 -2.16 -5.07 -11.57
C GLU A 108 -0.79 -5.61 -11.15
N GLY A 109 -0.24 -5.09 -10.07
CA GLY A 109 1.03 -5.55 -9.47
C GLY A 109 0.89 -6.77 -8.55
N GLY A 110 -0.29 -7.37 -8.45
CA GLY A 110 -0.51 -8.63 -7.74
C GLY A 110 -1.17 -8.50 -6.36
N ALA A 111 -1.62 -7.30 -5.94
CA ALA A 111 -2.37 -7.17 -4.70
C ALA A 111 -3.69 -7.96 -4.77
N GLN A 112 -4.01 -8.66 -3.70
CA GLN A 112 -5.25 -9.43 -3.60
C GLN A 112 -6.44 -8.50 -3.41
N VAL A 113 -7.44 -8.63 -4.25
CA VAL A 113 -8.68 -7.81 -4.20
C VAL A 113 -9.42 -8.02 -2.87
N GLU A 114 -9.42 -9.26 -2.36
CA GLU A 114 -10.04 -9.65 -1.07
C GLU A 114 -9.08 -9.56 0.12
N GLY A 115 -7.87 -9.02 -0.04
CA GLY A 115 -6.94 -8.80 1.06
C GLY A 115 -7.59 -7.96 2.17
N ALA A 116 -7.64 -8.51 3.38
CA ALA A 116 -8.33 -7.89 4.50
C ALA A 116 -7.36 -7.44 5.60
N SER A 117 -7.74 -6.41 6.35
CA SER A 117 -7.07 -6.00 7.59
C SER A 117 -7.24 -7.04 8.71
N PHE A 118 -6.62 -6.81 9.87
CA PHE A 118 -6.75 -7.72 11.02
C PHE A 118 -8.20 -7.86 11.51
N ASP A 119 -9.02 -6.85 11.33
CA ASP A 119 -10.47 -6.86 11.64
C ASP A 119 -11.34 -7.36 10.48
N GLY A 120 -10.74 -7.91 9.44
CA GLY A 120 -11.44 -8.50 8.29
C GLY A 120 -11.98 -7.50 7.28
N ARG A 121 -11.64 -6.22 7.36
CA ARG A 121 -12.11 -5.21 6.39
C ARG A 121 -11.36 -5.32 5.07
N THR A 122 -12.11 -5.40 3.98
CA THR A 122 -11.59 -5.42 2.62
C THR A 122 -11.46 -4.01 2.04
N ALA A 123 -10.72 -3.88 0.92
CA ALA A 123 -10.65 -2.61 0.18
C ALA A 123 -12.04 -2.16 -0.30
N LEU A 124 -12.93 -3.09 -0.66
CA LEU A 124 -14.30 -2.78 -1.05
C LEU A 124 -15.08 -2.12 0.11
N MET A 125 -14.94 -2.63 1.33
CA MET A 125 -15.56 -2.03 2.51
C MET A 125 -15.02 -0.62 2.78
N MET A 126 -13.72 -0.41 2.62
CA MET A 126 -13.11 0.92 2.75
C MET A 126 -13.64 1.90 1.70
N ALA A 127 -13.71 1.47 0.45
CA ALA A 127 -14.29 2.29 -0.64
C ALA A 127 -15.77 2.64 -0.37
N ALA A 128 -16.52 1.69 0.13
CA ALA A 128 -17.94 1.87 0.48
C ALA A 128 -18.13 2.91 1.59
N MET A 129 -17.37 2.78 2.69
CA MET A 129 -17.43 3.69 3.84
C MET A 129 -17.14 5.15 3.48
N PHE A 130 -16.21 5.37 2.55
CA PHE A 130 -15.71 6.69 2.18
C PHE A 130 -16.26 7.21 0.85
N ASN A 131 -17.37 6.63 0.37
CA ASN A 131 -18.11 7.06 -0.82
C ASN A 131 -17.28 7.05 -2.12
N ARG A 132 -16.45 6.00 -2.31
CA ARG A 132 -15.54 5.87 -3.46
C ARG A 132 -16.13 4.98 -4.55
N ALA A 133 -17.19 5.46 -5.21
CA ALA A 133 -17.99 4.68 -6.17
C ALA A 133 -17.16 4.08 -7.32
N ALA A 134 -16.23 4.84 -7.91
CA ALA A 134 -15.38 4.36 -9.00
C ALA A 134 -14.45 3.22 -8.57
N ILE A 135 -13.99 3.23 -7.31
CA ILE A 135 -13.18 2.15 -6.76
C ILE A 135 -14.02 0.89 -6.54
N ILE A 136 -15.28 1.04 -6.10
CA ILE A 136 -16.22 -0.08 -6.00
C ILE A 136 -16.41 -0.74 -7.36
N ASP A 137 -16.70 0.02 -8.42
CA ASP A 137 -16.87 -0.52 -9.78
C ASP A 137 -15.63 -1.30 -10.22
N PHE A 138 -14.44 -0.75 -9.99
CA PHE A 138 -13.20 -1.40 -10.34
C PHE A 138 -13.00 -2.70 -9.55
N LEU A 139 -13.13 -2.68 -8.23
CA LEU A 139 -12.93 -3.86 -7.38
C LEU A 139 -13.94 -4.98 -7.70
N ILE A 140 -15.21 -4.64 -7.93
CA ILE A 140 -16.23 -5.60 -8.38
C ILE A 140 -15.84 -6.21 -9.73
N SER A 141 -15.36 -5.41 -10.67
CA SER A 141 -14.88 -5.90 -11.98
C SER A 141 -13.71 -6.86 -11.86
N LYS A 142 -12.97 -6.80 -10.76
CA LYS A 142 -11.83 -7.69 -10.42
C LYS A 142 -12.22 -8.85 -9.50
N GLY A 143 -13.50 -9.04 -9.23
CA GLY A 143 -14.04 -10.18 -8.50
C GLY A 143 -14.20 -9.97 -7.01
N ALA A 144 -14.19 -8.72 -6.50
CA ALA A 144 -14.49 -8.45 -5.10
C ALA A 144 -15.91 -8.95 -4.74
N ASP A 145 -16.03 -9.59 -3.58
CA ASP A 145 -17.33 -10.07 -3.07
C ASP A 145 -18.06 -8.96 -2.30
N PRO A 146 -19.17 -8.41 -2.83
CA PRO A 146 -19.93 -7.37 -2.15
C PRO A 146 -20.67 -7.87 -0.90
N LYS A 147 -20.74 -9.18 -0.70
CA LYS A 147 -21.39 -9.84 0.45
C LYS A 147 -20.41 -10.27 1.53
N ALA A 148 -19.10 -10.10 1.31
CA ALA A 148 -18.09 -10.41 2.31
C ALA A 148 -18.36 -9.63 3.60
N LYS A 149 -18.06 -10.26 4.74
CA LYS A 149 -18.26 -9.68 6.07
C LYS A 149 -16.92 -9.53 6.80
N ASP A 150 -16.78 -8.44 7.51
CA ASP A 150 -15.66 -8.25 8.43
C ASP A 150 -15.84 -9.11 9.72
N ALA A 151 -14.91 -9.00 10.65
CA ALA A 151 -14.94 -9.73 11.92
C ALA A 151 -16.19 -9.43 12.77
N SER A 152 -16.84 -8.30 12.56
CA SER A 152 -18.09 -7.89 13.24
C SER A 152 -19.35 -8.34 12.49
N GLY A 153 -19.20 -9.00 11.33
CA GLY A 153 -20.30 -9.38 10.47
C GLY A 153 -20.84 -8.25 9.59
N THR A 154 -20.11 -7.14 9.47
CA THR A 154 -20.49 -5.94 8.69
C THR A 154 -20.11 -6.13 7.22
N THR A 155 -21.06 -5.89 6.31
CA THR A 155 -20.81 -5.87 4.86
C THR A 155 -20.40 -4.49 4.37
N ALA A 156 -19.96 -4.39 3.11
CA ALA A 156 -19.68 -3.09 2.48
C ALA A 156 -20.92 -2.18 2.47
N LEU A 157 -22.12 -2.74 2.20
CA LEU A 157 -23.36 -1.97 2.23
C LEU A 157 -23.69 -1.46 3.64
N ASP A 158 -23.56 -2.30 4.66
CA ASP A 158 -23.78 -1.89 6.05
C ASP A 158 -22.82 -0.76 6.46
N ALA A 159 -21.57 -0.87 6.07
CA ALA A 159 -20.53 0.13 6.34
C ALA A 159 -20.86 1.46 5.64
N ALA A 160 -21.27 1.43 4.38
CA ALA A 160 -21.70 2.63 3.62
C ALA A 160 -22.88 3.33 4.28
N ARG A 161 -23.89 2.59 4.68
CA ARG A 161 -25.08 3.12 5.38
C ARG A 161 -24.71 3.75 6.72
N THR A 162 -23.90 3.09 7.50
CA THR A 162 -23.45 3.59 8.82
C THR A 162 -22.68 4.90 8.70
N MET A 163 -21.89 5.05 7.63
CA MET A 163 -21.10 6.26 7.38
C MET A 163 -21.89 7.35 6.62
N GLY A 164 -23.11 7.08 6.22
CA GLY A 164 -23.90 8.02 5.42
C GLY A 164 -23.35 8.26 4.01
N ALA A 165 -22.68 7.26 3.44
CA ALA A 165 -22.09 7.30 2.11
C ALA A 165 -23.17 7.10 1.05
N VAL A 166 -23.74 8.19 0.52
CA VAL A 166 -24.96 8.18 -0.30
C VAL A 166 -24.78 7.44 -1.62
N ASP A 167 -23.74 7.76 -2.37
CA ASP A 167 -23.53 7.20 -3.72
C ASP A 167 -23.20 5.70 -3.66
N THR A 168 -22.32 5.31 -2.76
CA THR A 168 -21.92 3.91 -2.62
C THR A 168 -23.02 3.05 -1.99
N THR A 169 -23.86 3.62 -1.12
CA THR A 169 -25.06 2.93 -0.63
C THR A 169 -26.01 2.60 -1.79
N ALA A 170 -26.35 3.58 -2.60
CA ALA A 170 -27.23 3.39 -3.76
C ALA A 170 -26.64 2.41 -4.78
N GLN A 171 -25.33 2.51 -5.03
CA GLN A 171 -24.60 1.61 -5.93
C GLN A 171 -24.65 0.16 -5.46
N LEU A 172 -24.36 -0.08 -4.17
CA LEU A 172 -24.35 -1.43 -3.60
C LEU A 172 -25.76 -2.00 -3.47
N GLU A 173 -26.77 -1.20 -3.14
CA GLU A 173 -28.18 -1.63 -3.16
C GLU A 173 -28.60 -2.11 -4.54
N LYS A 174 -28.26 -1.36 -5.59
CA LYS A 174 -28.54 -1.75 -6.98
C LYS A 174 -27.80 -3.03 -7.38
N LEU A 175 -26.55 -3.20 -6.93
CA LEU A 175 -25.74 -4.37 -7.24
C LEU A 175 -26.27 -5.64 -6.57
N LEU A 176 -26.77 -5.52 -5.35
CA LEU A 176 -27.24 -6.65 -4.54
C LEU A 176 -28.72 -7.01 -4.79
N GLY A 177 -29.45 -6.14 -5.44
CA GLY A 177 -30.78 -6.33 -6.00
C GLY A 177 -31.90 -6.57 -5.16
#